data_1f471f2a6238f4a3cf070a833b166ea0
#
_entry.id   1f471f2a6238f4a3cf070a833b166ea0
#
_cell.length_a   1.000
_cell.length_b   1.000
_cell.length_c   1.000
_cell.angle_alpha   90.00
_cell.angle_beta   90.00
_cell.angle_gamma   90.00
#
_symmetry.space_group_name_H-M   'P 1'
#
loop_
_entity.id
_entity.type
_entity.pdbx_description
1 polymer ?
#
loop_
_entity_poly.entity_id
_entity_poly.type
_entity_poly.pdbx_seq_one_letter_code
_entity_poly.pdbx_strand_id
1 'polypeptide(L)'
;MNEAILETFRAGLLSPDEVCGKRILEVGAYDVNGSVRSVVELMEPASYLGVDIVFGPRVDRIMDCRDLIETLGECSFDVVITTEMLEHVDDWRTCITNLAGVTTVGGLLVITTRSPGFPYHEYPADYWRYTPEVLASILSAAGLDVLDCFPDPDAGSPGVIAKARKSDRGLGDLEACLQPEPMEVPA
;
A
#
# COMPACT_ATOMS: atom_id res chain seq x y z
N MET A 1 8.72 1.28 8.66
CA MET A 1 9.23 0.67 7.39
C MET A 1 10.65 0.19 7.62
N ASN A 2 11.08 -0.95 7.03
CA ASN A 2 12.45 -1.44 7.16
C ASN A 2 13.33 -0.99 5.97
N GLU A 3 14.66 -1.08 6.11
CA GLU A 3 15.61 -0.66 5.06
C GLU A 3 15.50 -1.54 3.80
N ALA A 4 15.13 -2.82 3.90
CA ALA A 4 15.00 -3.71 2.75
C ALA A 4 13.88 -3.24 1.80
N ILE A 5 12.78 -2.69 2.33
CA ILE A 5 11.72 -2.08 1.52
C ILE A 5 12.27 -0.85 0.77
N LEU A 6 13.01 0.04 1.45
CA LEU A 6 13.64 1.20 0.79
C LEU A 6 14.61 0.78 -0.32
N GLU A 7 15.44 -0.24 -0.07
CA GLU A 7 16.33 -0.80 -1.07
C GLU A 7 15.56 -1.39 -2.27
N THR A 8 14.40 -2.02 -2.05
CA THR A 8 13.56 -2.54 -3.13
C THR A 8 13.03 -1.40 -4.02
N PHE A 9 12.63 -0.27 -3.43
CA PHE A 9 12.28 0.92 -4.21
C PHE A 9 13.48 1.50 -4.97
N ARG A 10 14.66 1.58 -4.34
CA ARG A 10 15.91 2.03 -5.01
C ARG A 10 16.34 1.08 -6.12
N ALA A 11 16.09 -0.21 -5.98
CA ALA A 11 16.38 -1.23 -6.98
C ALA A 11 15.40 -1.22 -8.18
N GLY A 12 14.35 -0.39 -8.15
CA GLY A 12 13.48 -0.17 -9.30
C GLY A 12 12.11 -0.84 -9.19
N LEU A 13 11.57 -1.04 -7.99
CA LEU A 13 10.16 -1.44 -7.81
C LEU A 13 9.22 -0.47 -8.56
N LEU A 14 9.53 0.82 -8.51
CA LEU A 14 9.00 1.84 -9.41
C LEU A 14 10.14 2.39 -10.29
N SER A 15 9.90 2.51 -11.58
CA SER A 15 10.83 3.11 -12.52
C SER A 15 10.57 4.61 -12.70
N PRO A 16 11.57 5.39 -13.16
CA PRO A 16 11.35 6.80 -13.49
C PRO A 16 10.20 7.04 -14.49
N ASP A 17 10.02 6.15 -15.48
CA ASP A 17 8.95 6.28 -16.49
C ASP A 17 7.55 6.09 -15.87
N GLU A 18 7.46 5.37 -14.76
CA GLU A 18 6.19 5.15 -14.03
C GLU A 18 5.86 6.29 -13.08
N VAL A 19 6.84 7.14 -12.73
CA VAL A 19 6.71 8.20 -11.71
C VAL A 19 6.82 9.60 -12.31
N CYS A 20 7.71 9.83 -13.28
CA CYS A 20 7.96 11.16 -13.83
C CYS A 20 6.68 11.79 -14.38
N GLY A 21 6.37 13.00 -13.91
CA GLY A 21 5.16 13.73 -14.31
C GLY A 21 3.84 13.13 -13.82
N LYS A 22 3.84 12.15 -12.90
CA LYS A 22 2.66 11.48 -12.35
C LYS A 22 2.20 12.10 -11.05
N ARG A 23 0.90 11.93 -10.74
CA ARG A 23 0.30 12.30 -9.45
C ARG A 23 0.45 11.11 -8.51
N ILE A 24 1.15 11.31 -7.40
CA ILE A 24 1.45 10.27 -6.42
C ILE A 24 0.62 10.50 -5.16
N LEU A 25 0.03 9.44 -4.64
CA LEU A 25 -0.57 9.38 -3.30
C LEU A 25 0.19 8.35 -2.45
N GLU A 26 0.65 8.74 -1.28
CA GLU A 26 1.16 7.83 -0.26
C GLU A 26 0.17 7.79 0.91
N VAL A 27 -0.34 6.59 1.24
CA VAL A 27 -1.29 6.34 2.33
C VAL A 27 -0.58 5.59 3.45
N GLY A 28 -0.66 6.11 4.68
CA GLY A 28 0.23 5.70 5.77
C GLY A 28 1.60 6.37 5.64
N ALA A 29 1.60 7.68 5.35
CA ALA A 29 2.82 8.43 5.00
C ALA A 29 3.66 8.85 6.22
N TYR A 30 3.20 8.58 7.46
CA TYR A 30 3.92 8.98 8.67
C TYR A 30 5.31 8.33 8.74
N ASP A 31 6.35 9.17 8.64
CA ASP A 31 7.74 8.71 8.64
C ASP A 31 8.20 8.43 10.07
N VAL A 32 8.21 7.14 10.45
CA VAL A 32 8.75 6.64 11.73
C VAL A 32 10.21 6.22 11.58
N ASN A 33 10.52 5.44 10.53
CA ASN A 33 11.82 4.78 10.34
C ASN A 33 12.33 4.88 8.89
N GLY A 34 12.00 5.97 8.19
CA GLY A 34 12.29 6.17 6.77
C GLY A 34 11.02 6.24 5.93
N SER A 35 11.10 6.90 4.76
CA SER A 35 9.97 7.13 3.86
C SER A 35 10.38 6.87 2.42
N VAL A 36 9.53 6.15 1.68
CA VAL A 36 9.70 5.92 0.24
C VAL A 36 9.62 7.23 -0.55
N ARG A 37 8.98 8.26 0.01
CA ARG A 37 8.90 9.59 -0.59
C ARG A 37 10.27 10.13 -0.99
N SER A 38 11.30 9.91 -0.15
CA SER A 38 12.66 10.36 -0.44
C SER A 38 13.28 9.72 -1.70
N VAL A 39 12.81 8.52 -2.08
CA VAL A 39 13.24 7.83 -3.30
C VAL A 39 12.37 8.22 -4.48
N VAL A 40 11.05 8.28 -4.28
CA VAL A 40 10.08 8.56 -5.36
C VAL A 40 10.17 10.01 -5.83
N GLU A 41 10.38 10.98 -4.95
CA GLU A 41 10.54 12.40 -5.33
C GLU A 41 11.77 12.65 -6.25
N LEU A 42 12.82 11.82 -6.18
CA LEU A 42 13.96 11.90 -7.09
C LEU A 42 13.61 11.55 -8.56
N MET A 43 12.46 10.93 -8.78
CA MET A 43 11.95 10.57 -10.10
C MET A 43 11.05 11.66 -10.70
N GLU A 44 10.99 12.85 -10.08
CA GLU A 44 10.30 14.07 -10.57
C GLU A 44 8.79 13.87 -10.84
N PRO A 45 8.00 13.43 -9.83
CA PRO A 45 6.54 13.38 -9.98
C PRO A 45 5.93 14.77 -10.18
N ALA A 46 4.77 14.87 -10.85
CA ALA A 46 4.04 16.13 -11.00
C ALA A 46 3.48 16.63 -9.65
N SER A 47 3.09 15.71 -8.78
CA SER A 47 2.67 16.00 -7.41
C SER A 47 2.86 14.80 -6.51
N TYR A 48 3.04 15.04 -5.22
CA TYR A 48 3.11 14.03 -4.18
C TYR A 48 2.25 14.46 -3.00
N LEU A 49 1.27 13.63 -2.62
CA LEU A 49 0.42 13.83 -1.46
C LEU A 49 0.63 12.67 -0.48
N GLY A 50 1.13 12.97 0.71
CA GLY A 50 1.22 12.01 1.82
C GLY A 50 0.04 12.17 2.78
N VAL A 51 -0.71 11.10 3.03
CA VAL A 51 -1.83 11.11 3.98
C VAL A 51 -1.63 10.06 5.07
N ASP A 52 -2.11 10.37 6.28
CA ASP A 52 -2.07 9.47 7.44
C ASP A 52 -3.20 9.84 8.40
N ILE A 53 -3.58 8.93 9.31
CA ILE A 53 -4.57 9.20 10.36
C ILE A 53 -4.03 10.13 11.46
N VAL A 54 -2.71 10.29 11.55
CA VAL A 54 -2.06 11.19 12.51
C VAL A 54 -1.16 12.19 11.78
N PHE A 55 -1.00 13.39 12.35
CA PHE A 55 -0.08 14.40 11.81
C PHE A 55 1.36 14.07 12.22
N GLY A 56 2.29 14.26 11.29
CA GLY A 56 3.72 14.06 11.56
C GLY A 56 4.60 14.25 10.32
N PRO A 57 5.89 13.86 10.40
CA PRO A 57 6.80 13.97 9.27
C PRO A 57 6.26 13.26 8.02
N ARG A 58 6.36 13.92 6.87
CA ARG A 58 5.87 13.45 5.54
C ARG A 58 4.36 13.40 5.37
N VAL A 59 3.57 13.72 6.39
CA VAL A 59 2.11 13.80 6.30
C VAL A 59 1.71 15.21 5.86
N ASP A 60 1.17 15.33 4.65
CA ASP A 60 0.67 16.59 4.11
C ASP A 60 -0.77 16.85 4.55
N ARG A 61 -1.56 15.76 4.78
CA ARG A 61 -2.97 15.86 5.17
C ARG A 61 -3.37 14.68 6.07
N ILE A 62 -4.11 14.98 7.15
CA ILE A 62 -4.74 13.94 7.99
C ILE A 62 -5.94 13.36 7.23
N MET A 63 -5.96 12.04 7.06
CA MET A 63 -7.01 11.33 6.33
C MET A 63 -6.98 9.83 6.65
N ASP A 64 -8.14 9.24 6.85
CA ASP A 64 -8.29 7.79 6.95
C ASP A 64 -8.29 7.15 5.55
N CYS A 65 -7.65 6.00 5.40
CA CYS A 65 -7.63 5.26 4.12
C CYS A 65 -9.03 4.86 3.64
N ARG A 66 -10.02 4.81 4.53
CA ARG A 66 -11.41 4.48 4.23
C ARG A 66 -12.18 5.63 3.58
N ASP A 67 -11.68 6.87 3.66
CA ASP A 67 -12.34 8.08 3.19
C ASP A 67 -11.72 8.65 1.88
N LEU A 68 -10.78 7.92 1.27
CA LEU A 68 -10.00 8.42 0.12
C LEU A 68 -10.89 8.78 -1.07
N ILE A 69 -11.82 7.91 -1.47
CA ILE A 69 -12.72 8.15 -2.62
C ILE A 69 -13.62 9.35 -2.34
N GLU A 70 -14.23 9.42 -1.16
CA GLU A 70 -15.13 10.51 -0.78
C GLU A 70 -14.40 11.85 -0.78
N THR A 71 -13.14 11.87 -0.31
CA THR A 71 -12.37 13.10 -0.10
C THR A 71 -11.58 13.56 -1.31
N LEU A 72 -11.02 12.62 -2.08
CA LEU A 72 -10.08 12.89 -3.18
C LEU A 72 -10.69 12.64 -4.56
N GLY A 73 -11.79 11.87 -4.61
CA GLY A 73 -12.45 11.45 -5.85
C GLY A 73 -11.83 10.20 -6.47
N GLU A 74 -12.63 9.49 -7.26
CA GLU A 74 -12.16 8.32 -8.00
C GLU A 74 -11.13 8.70 -9.07
N CYS A 75 -10.22 7.77 -9.37
CA CYS A 75 -9.23 7.90 -10.44
C CYS A 75 -8.40 9.20 -10.37
N SER A 76 -8.04 9.63 -9.16
CA SER A 76 -7.37 10.92 -8.92
C SER A 76 -5.84 10.84 -8.95
N PHE A 77 -5.26 9.63 -8.82
CA PHE A 77 -3.81 9.43 -8.75
C PHE A 77 -3.33 8.38 -9.73
N ASP A 78 -2.16 8.63 -10.31
CA ASP A 78 -1.54 7.75 -11.31
C ASP A 78 -0.72 6.64 -10.65
N VAL A 79 -0.16 6.92 -9.46
CA VAL A 79 0.51 5.93 -8.60
C VAL A 79 0.05 6.11 -7.16
N VAL A 80 -0.42 5.04 -6.56
CA VAL A 80 -0.78 4.97 -5.14
C VAL A 80 0.19 4.04 -4.43
N ILE A 81 0.73 4.48 -3.30
CA ILE A 81 1.72 3.74 -2.52
C ILE A 81 1.21 3.62 -1.09
N THR A 82 1.32 2.44 -0.49
CA THR A 82 1.16 2.25 0.95
C THR A 82 2.21 1.29 1.46
N THR A 83 2.89 1.67 2.54
CA THR A 83 3.97 0.87 3.12
C THR A 83 3.72 0.63 4.60
N GLU A 84 3.64 -0.65 5.00
CA GLU A 84 3.53 -1.06 6.40
C GLU A 84 2.33 -0.40 7.12
N MET A 85 1.18 -0.36 6.44
CA MET A 85 -0.04 0.26 6.95
C MET A 85 -1.23 -0.71 6.96
N LEU A 86 -1.32 -1.59 5.94
CA LEU A 86 -2.51 -2.42 5.72
C LEU A 86 -2.75 -3.41 6.87
N GLU A 87 -1.71 -3.88 7.54
CA GLU A 87 -1.80 -4.73 8.73
C GLU A 87 -2.48 -4.04 9.92
N HIS A 88 -2.47 -2.71 9.93
CA HIS A 88 -3.03 -1.85 10.99
C HIS A 88 -4.48 -1.42 10.73
N VAL A 89 -5.09 -1.84 9.62
CA VAL A 89 -6.45 -1.46 9.24
C VAL A 89 -7.42 -2.60 9.53
N ASP A 90 -8.34 -2.38 10.45
CA ASP A 90 -9.37 -3.37 10.83
C ASP A 90 -10.27 -3.77 9.66
N ASP A 91 -10.78 -2.79 8.91
CA ASP A 91 -11.56 -3.00 7.69
C ASP A 91 -10.68 -2.85 6.43
N TRP A 92 -9.83 -3.85 6.20
CA TRP A 92 -8.95 -3.90 5.04
C TRP A 92 -9.72 -3.89 3.70
N ARG A 93 -10.98 -4.37 3.67
CA ARG A 93 -11.79 -4.40 2.43
C ARG A 93 -12.15 -3.00 1.98
N THR A 94 -12.65 -2.18 2.89
CA THR A 94 -12.92 -0.77 2.60
C THR A 94 -11.65 -0.02 2.24
N CYS A 95 -10.53 -0.29 2.93
CA CYS A 95 -9.24 0.30 2.60
C CYS A 95 -8.79 -0.06 1.16
N ILE A 96 -8.77 -1.35 0.80
CA ILE A 96 -8.39 -1.81 -0.55
C ILE A 96 -9.32 -1.23 -1.62
N THR A 97 -10.63 -1.18 -1.36
CA THR A 97 -11.60 -0.56 -2.27
C THR A 97 -11.25 0.91 -2.53
N ASN A 98 -10.92 1.65 -1.48
CA ASN A 98 -10.54 3.06 -1.59
C ASN A 98 -9.20 3.24 -2.32
N LEU A 99 -8.17 2.46 -1.97
CA LEU A 99 -6.86 2.50 -2.65
C LEU A 99 -7.01 2.22 -4.15
N ALA A 100 -7.73 1.16 -4.52
CA ALA A 100 -8.02 0.85 -5.91
C ALA A 100 -8.89 1.92 -6.57
N GLY A 101 -9.88 2.47 -5.84
CA GLY A 101 -10.82 3.48 -6.33
C GLY A 101 -10.13 4.77 -6.74
N VAL A 102 -9.22 5.31 -5.92
CA VAL A 102 -8.50 6.55 -6.20
C VAL A 102 -7.40 6.38 -7.26
N THR A 103 -6.95 5.14 -7.52
CA THR A 103 -5.99 4.84 -8.59
C THR A 103 -6.66 5.00 -9.95
N THR A 104 -6.01 5.66 -10.91
CA THR A 104 -6.50 5.79 -12.31
C THR A 104 -6.47 4.44 -13.02
N VAL A 105 -7.36 4.22 -14.00
CA VAL A 105 -7.25 3.05 -14.90
C VAL A 105 -5.90 3.11 -15.63
N GLY A 106 -5.16 2.00 -15.62
CA GLY A 106 -3.78 1.93 -16.11
C GLY A 106 -2.73 2.43 -15.09
N GLY A 107 -3.14 3.07 -14.00
CA GLY A 107 -2.27 3.50 -12.90
C GLY A 107 -1.79 2.34 -12.03
N LEU A 108 -0.88 2.62 -11.11
CA LEU A 108 -0.22 1.63 -10.28
C LEU A 108 -0.65 1.74 -8.81
N LEU A 109 -0.81 0.60 -8.17
CA LEU A 109 -0.91 0.45 -6.73
C LEU A 109 0.28 -0.40 -6.24
N VAL A 110 1.06 0.15 -5.30
CA VAL A 110 2.17 -0.54 -4.63
C VAL A 110 1.85 -0.67 -3.15
N ILE A 111 1.91 -1.88 -2.65
CA ILE A 111 1.62 -2.21 -1.24
C ILE A 111 2.79 -2.98 -0.65
N THR A 112 3.23 -2.58 0.54
CA THR A 112 4.00 -3.45 1.44
C THR A 112 3.26 -3.63 2.74
N THR A 113 3.28 -4.84 3.31
CA THR A 113 2.61 -5.17 4.57
C THR A 113 3.23 -6.40 5.22
N ARG A 114 2.81 -6.78 6.42
CA ARG A 114 3.41 -7.86 7.19
C ARG A 114 2.83 -9.24 6.85
N SER A 115 3.73 -10.24 6.88
CA SER A 115 3.41 -11.66 6.63
C SER A 115 3.39 -12.48 7.92
N PRO A 116 2.77 -13.69 7.90
CA PRO A 116 2.86 -14.63 9.02
C PRO A 116 4.31 -14.87 9.46
N GLY A 117 4.51 -14.86 10.79
CA GLY A 117 5.84 -14.94 11.41
C GLY A 117 6.39 -13.57 11.84
N PHE A 118 5.85 -12.45 11.35
CA PHE A 118 6.17 -11.15 11.91
C PHE A 118 5.52 -11.00 13.29
N PRO A 119 6.27 -10.55 14.34
CA PRO A 119 5.73 -10.42 15.69
C PRO A 119 4.62 -9.38 15.76
N TYR A 120 3.76 -9.52 16.78
CA TYR A 120 2.75 -8.51 17.09
C TYR A 120 3.41 -7.15 17.35
N HIS A 121 2.88 -6.08 16.73
CA HIS A 121 3.37 -4.72 16.91
C HIS A 121 2.23 -3.71 16.82
N GLU A 122 1.93 -3.05 17.92
CA GLU A 122 0.88 -2.02 17.96
C GLU A 122 1.38 -0.69 17.38
N TYR A 123 0.66 -0.17 16.34
CA TYR A 123 0.74 1.24 16.01
C TYR A 123 -0.31 1.68 14.98
N PRO A 124 -1.55 2.04 15.34
CA PRO A 124 -2.17 1.99 16.68
C PRO A 124 -2.65 0.61 17.10
N ALA A 125 -2.83 -0.32 16.18
CA ALA A 125 -3.28 -1.69 16.39
C ALA A 125 -2.67 -2.59 15.32
N ASP A 126 -2.73 -3.91 15.48
CA ASP A 126 -2.15 -4.89 14.56
C ASP A 126 -3.16 -6.02 14.35
N TYR A 127 -3.76 -6.09 13.16
CA TYR A 127 -4.93 -6.93 12.89
C TYR A 127 -4.64 -8.12 11.98
N TRP A 128 -3.75 -7.97 10.96
CA TRP A 128 -3.71 -8.89 9.85
C TRP A 128 -2.30 -9.27 9.41
N ARG A 129 -2.18 -10.48 8.85
CA ARG A 129 -0.98 -10.96 8.15
C ARG A 129 -1.36 -11.41 6.74
N TYR A 130 -0.51 -11.08 5.77
CA TYR A 130 -0.74 -11.32 4.36
C TYR A 130 0.39 -12.18 3.79
N THR A 131 0.03 -13.29 3.12
CA THR A 131 1.00 -13.98 2.25
C THR A 131 0.96 -13.40 0.84
N PRO A 132 1.97 -13.64 -0.01
CA PRO A 132 1.93 -13.21 -1.40
C PRO A 132 0.68 -13.68 -2.15
N GLU A 133 0.23 -14.92 -1.91
CA GLU A 133 -0.95 -15.49 -2.55
C GLU A 133 -2.23 -14.78 -2.11
N VAL A 134 -2.34 -14.48 -0.81
CA VAL A 134 -3.48 -13.76 -0.24
C VAL A 134 -3.55 -12.34 -0.81
N LEU A 135 -2.43 -11.59 -0.76
CA LEU A 135 -2.41 -10.22 -1.26
C LEU A 135 -2.68 -10.16 -2.76
N ALA A 136 -2.11 -11.07 -3.55
CA ALA A 136 -2.38 -11.16 -4.99
C ALA A 136 -3.85 -11.47 -5.29
N SER A 137 -4.48 -12.38 -4.51
CA SER A 137 -5.92 -12.70 -4.63
C SER A 137 -6.79 -11.47 -4.33
N ILE A 138 -6.48 -10.73 -3.26
CA ILE A 138 -7.18 -9.50 -2.87
C ILE A 138 -7.08 -8.44 -3.97
N LEU A 139 -5.86 -8.16 -4.47
CA LEU A 139 -5.63 -7.17 -5.52
C LEU A 139 -6.36 -7.54 -6.82
N SER A 140 -6.34 -8.81 -7.19
CA SER A 140 -7.08 -9.30 -8.37
C SER A 140 -8.59 -9.12 -8.22
N ALA A 141 -9.15 -9.41 -7.05
CA ALA A 141 -10.56 -9.18 -6.73
C ALA A 141 -10.90 -7.68 -6.69
N ALA A 142 -9.96 -6.82 -6.32
CA ALA A 142 -10.10 -5.36 -6.37
C ALA A 142 -10.03 -4.76 -7.79
N GLY A 143 -9.94 -5.60 -8.83
CA GLY A 143 -9.90 -5.14 -10.23
C GLY A 143 -8.51 -4.69 -10.68
N LEU A 144 -7.45 -5.16 -10.02
CA LEU A 144 -6.07 -4.87 -10.40
C LEU A 144 -5.41 -6.10 -11.06
N ASP A 145 -4.56 -5.86 -12.04
CA ASP A 145 -3.66 -6.84 -12.63
C ASP A 145 -2.37 -6.86 -11.82
N VAL A 146 -2.10 -7.96 -11.12
CA VAL A 146 -0.89 -8.12 -10.31
C VAL A 146 0.31 -8.27 -11.24
N LEU A 147 1.26 -7.35 -11.16
CA LEU A 147 2.49 -7.36 -11.94
C LEU A 147 3.60 -8.12 -11.22
N ASP A 148 3.74 -7.85 -9.91
CA ASP A 148 4.68 -8.50 -9.01
C ASP A 148 4.03 -8.68 -7.65
N CYS A 149 4.28 -9.82 -7.00
CA CYS A 149 3.91 -10.07 -5.61
C CYS A 149 4.87 -11.12 -5.02
N PHE A 150 5.70 -10.70 -4.06
CA PHE A 150 6.79 -11.51 -3.53
C PHE A 150 7.06 -11.20 -2.06
N PRO A 151 7.71 -12.13 -1.31
CA PRO A 151 8.09 -11.89 0.08
C PRO A 151 9.09 -10.74 0.22
N ASP A 152 9.02 -10.02 1.35
CA ASP A 152 10.08 -9.06 1.74
C ASP A 152 11.44 -9.78 1.71
N PRO A 153 12.47 -9.20 1.06
CA PRO A 153 13.79 -9.81 1.01
C PRO A 153 14.47 -9.94 2.39
N ASP A 154 14.04 -9.18 3.40
CA ASP A 154 14.53 -9.34 4.77
C ASP A 154 13.83 -10.53 5.45
N ALA A 155 14.48 -11.69 5.44
CA ALA A 155 13.99 -12.90 6.12
C ALA A 155 13.80 -12.75 7.64
N GLY A 156 14.44 -11.77 8.27
CA GLY A 156 14.27 -11.42 9.68
C GLY A 156 13.03 -10.58 9.97
N SER A 157 12.39 -10.07 8.93
CA SER A 157 11.25 -9.17 9.01
C SER A 157 10.16 -9.59 8.00
N PRO A 158 9.47 -10.75 8.23
CA PRO A 158 8.52 -11.30 7.27
C PRO A 158 7.47 -10.29 6.83
N GLY A 159 7.39 -10.08 5.52
CA GLY A 159 6.47 -9.15 4.86
C GLY A 159 6.21 -9.58 3.44
N VAL A 160 5.35 -8.84 2.74
CA VAL A 160 5.04 -9.01 1.34
C VAL A 160 5.05 -7.67 0.62
N ILE A 161 5.56 -7.67 -0.60
CA ILE A 161 5.61 -6.52 -1.49
C ILE A 161 4.79 -6.86 -2.73
N ALA A 162 3.86 -5.99 -3.10
CA ALA A 162 3.06 -6.15 -4.30
C ALA A 162 3.06 -4.87 -5.14
N LYS A 163 3.08 -5.05 -6.46
CA LYS A 163 2.87 -4.02 -7.47
C LYS A 163 1.78 -4.49 -8.41
N ALA A 164 0.74 -3.69 -8.57
CA ALA A 164 -0.40 -4.03 -9.42
C ALA A 164 -0.84 -2.83 -10.25
N ARG A 165 -1.46 -3.10 -11.40
CA ARG A 165 -1.99 -2.09 -12.33
C ARG A 165 -3.50 -2.12 -12.30
N LYS A 166 -4.14 -0.97 -12.14
CA LYS A 166 -5.60 -0.89 -12.21
C LYS A 166 -6.09 -1.20 -13.62
N SER A 167 -6.94 -2.22 -13.73
CA SER A 167 -7.63 -2.57 -14.96
C SER A 167 -8.95 -1.79 -15.09
N ASP A 168 -9.63 -1.97 -16.21
CA ASP A 168 -10.98 -1.44 -16.45
C ASP A 168 -12.10 -2.39 -15.99
N ARG A 169 -11.76 -3.54 -15.39
CA ARG A 169 -12.74 -4.57 -14.98
C ARG A 169 -13.65 -4.15 -13.82
N GLY A 170 -13.30 -3.10 -13.09
CA GLY A 170 -14.03 -2.70 -11.88
C GLY A 170 -13.73 -3.60 -10.68
N LEU A 171 -14.35 -3.26 -9.54
CA LEU A 171 -14.25 -4.00 -8.29
C LEU A 171 -15.04 -5.31 -8.37
N GLY A 172 -14.40 -6.43 -8.04
CA GLY A 172 -15.03 -7.73 -7.88
C GLY A 172 -15.46 -8.01 -6.43
N ASP A 173 -15.63 -9.28 -6.10
CA ASP A 173 -16.11 -9.71 -4.78
C ASP A 173 -14.93 -9.97 -3.82
N LEU A 174 -14.67 -9.02 -2.92
CA LEU A 174 -13.63 -9.14 -1.89
C LEU A 174 -13.97 -10.14 -0.77
N GLU A 175 -15.23 -10.59 -0.66
CA GLU A 175 -15.60 -11.66 0.27
C GLU A 175 -15.23 -13.05 -0.28
N ALA A 176 -15.19 -13.21 -1.60
CA ALA A 176 -14.84 -14.45 -2.27
C ALA A 176 -13.33 -14.66 -2.47
N CYS A 177 -12.48 -13.66 -2.22
CA CYS A 177 -11.02 -13.82 -2.35
C CYS A 177 -10.40 -14.54 -1.14
N LEU A 178 -9.13 -14.90 -1.23
CA LEU A 178 -8.36 -15.38 -0.09
C LEU A 178 -8.32 -14.32 1.00
N GLN A 179 -8.46 -14.73 2.26
CA GLN A 179 -8.54 -13.83 3.40
C GLN A 179 -7.18 -13.74 4.13
N PRO A 180 -6.80 -12.57 4.66
CA PRO A 180 -5.61 -12.45 5.49
C PRO A 180 -5.82 -13.18 6.82
N GLU A 181 -4.72 -13.60 7.43
CA GLU A 181 -4.74 -14.22 8.75
C GLU A 181 -4.95 -13.16 9.84
N PRO A 182 -5.91 -13.34 10.76
CA PRO A 182 -6.05 -12.43 11.90
C PRO A 182 -4.84 -12.55 12.82
N MET A 183 -4.37 -11.41 13.33
CA MET A 183 -3.30 -11.38 14.32
C MET A 183 -3.86 -11.67 15.71
N GLU A 184 -3.29 -12.65 16.40
CA GLU A 184 -3.65 -12.91 17.80
C GLU A 184 -2.98 -11.87 18.72
N VAL A 185 -3.80 -11.16 19.50
CA VAL A 185 -3.28 -10.23 20.50
C VAL A 185 -2.60 -11.04 21.62
N PRO A 186 -1.34 -10.79 21.95
CA PRO A 186 -0.68 -11.46 23.07
C PRO A 186 -1.43 -11.20 24.38
N ALA A 187 -1.60 -12.24 25.19
CA ALA A 187 -2.30 -12.17 26.47
C ALA A 187 -1.54 -11.34 27.53
#